data_b073aa86432d2e7874f01f195397dcba
#
_entry.id   b073aa86432d2e7874f01f195397dcba
#
_cell.length_a   1.000
_cell.length_b   1.000
_cell.length_c   1.000
_cell.angle_alpha   90.00
_cell.angle_beta   90.00
_cell.angle_gamma   90.00
#
_symmetry.space_group_name_H-M   'P 1'
#
loop_
_entity.id
_entity.type
_entity.pdbx_description
1 polymer ?
#
loop_
_entity_poly.entity_id
_entity_poly.type
_entity_poly.pdbx_seq_one_letter_code
_entity_poly.pdbx_strand_id
1 'polypeptide(L)'
;MDILEQFYNEITQTVISLQKFGETSFELNRASYQGYVGITTQDTLTLLVGMQNILSNHLGKPYLKLAIGRPEKIDSSNNFFSAMKGIHRYFFISILSSIDAASEQICKDYLNINPKGERAYHKVLSKLKSPQQLKWKLFYESLKIIRNECAHPSKSKLHIKEIEKLTNAGLDFLIFEGKIGINCPKYQPVAEKALECISVLKSIKRQQNNLKN
;
A
#
# COMPACT_ATOMS: atom_id res chain seq x y z
N MET A 1 -28.94 -13.92 -8.57
CA MET A 1 -27.60 -14.50 -8.35
C MET A 1 -27.13 -13.97 -7.00
N ASP A 2 -26.70 -14.86 -6.11
CA ASP A 2 -26.18 -14.47 -4.80
C ASP A 2 -24.95 -13.57 -5.00
N ILE A 3 -24.83 -12.52 -4.23
CA ILE A 3 -23.71 -11.58 -4.30
C ILE A 3 -22.36 -12.28 -4.10
N LEU A 4 -22.32 -13.31 -3.26
CA LEU A 4 -21.12 -14.12 -3.03
C LEU A 4 -20.74 -14.95 -4.27
N GLU A 5 -21.74 -15.45 -5.01
CA GLU A 5 -21.51 -16.14 -6.28
C GLU A 5 -20.97 -15.21 -7.35
N GLN A 6 -21.47 -13.99 -7.41
CA GLN A 6 -20.93 -12.98 -8.30
C GLN A 6 -19.47 -12.68 -7.97
N PHE A 7 -19.14 -12.43 -6.69
CA PHE A 7 -17.77 -12.21 -6.24
C PHE A 7 -16.84 -13.39 -6.56
N TYR A 8 -17.29 -14.62 -6.32
CA TYR A 8 -16.54 -15.82 -6.66
C TYR A 8 -16.19 -15.86 -8.16
N ASN A 9 -17.16 -15.59 -9.02
CA ASN A 9 -16.97 -15.59 -10.46
C ASN A 9 -16.00 -14.48 -10.91
N GLU A 10 -16.15 -13.27 -10.39
CA GLU A 10 -15.28 -12.13 -10.71
C GLU A 10 -13.83 -12.37 -10.26
N ILE A 11 -13.63 -12.84 -9.03
CA ILE A 11 -12.29 -13.18 -8.53
C ILE A 11 -11.66 -14.29 -9.36
N THR A 12 -12.44 -15.34 -9.69
CA THR A 12 -11.98 -16.47 -10.50
C THR A 12 -11.51 -16.00 -11.87
N GLN A 13 -12.29 -15.18 -12.56
CA GLN A 13 -11.91 -14.62 -13.87
C GLN A 13 -10.70 -13.70 -13.77
N THR A 14 -10.62 -12.89 -12.73
CA THR A 14 -9.48 -12.00 -12.49
C THR A 14 -8.20 -12.80 -12.24
N VAL A 15 -8.25 -13.86 -11.43
CA VAL A 15 -7.10 -14.75 -11.18
C VAL A 15 -6.62 -15.39 -12.48
N ILE A 16 -7.53 -15.95 -13.29
CA ILE A 16 -7.18 -16.57 -14.57
C ILE A 16 -6.49 -15.56 -15.51
N SER A 17 -7.02 -14.34 -15.58
CA SER A 17 -6.45 -13.27 -16.42
C SER A 17 -5.07 -12.84 -15.93
N LEU A 18 -4.90 -12.67 -14.62
CA LEU A 18 -3.61 -12.28 -14.03
C LEU A 18 -2.56 -13.40 -14.10
N GLN A 19 -2.96 -14.66 -14.00
CA GLN A 19 -2.04 -15.80 -14.22
C GLN A 19 -1.47 -15.75 -15.61
N LYS A 20 -2.31 -15.61 -16.63
CA LYS A 20 -1.90 -15.51 -18.03
C LYS A 20 -0.96 -14.32 -18.26
N PHE A 21 -1.25 -13.19 -17.64
CA PHE A 21 -0.37 -12.02 -17.69
C PHE A 21 0.95 -12.26 -16.96
N GLY A 22 0.91 -12.91 -15.78
CA GLY A 22 2.09 -13.27 -14.99
C GLY A 22 3.03 -14.20 -15.73
N GLU A 23 2.52 -15.23 -16.39
CA GLU A 23 3.30 -16.14 -17.24
C GLU A 23 4.01 -15.38 -18.37
N THR A 24 3.31 -14.52 -19.09
CA THR A 24 3.88 -13.70 -20.16
C THR A 24 4.92 -12.70 -19.66
N SER A 25 4.70 -12.09 -18.51
CA SER A 25 5.63 -11.11 -17.92
C SER A 25 6.86 -11.76 -17.29
N PHE A 26 6.76 -13.00 -16.79
CA PHE A 26 7.90 -13.74 -16.23
C PHE A 26 8.93 -14.15 -17.29
N GLU A 27 8.47 -14.48 -18.50
CA GLU A 27 9.35 -14.77 -19.63
C GLU A 27 10.10 -13.51 -20.13
N LEU A 28 9.50 -12.35 -20.03
CA LEU A 28 10.08 -11.07 -20.44
C LEU A 28 11.08 -10.48 -19.41
N ASN A 29 11.18 -11.03 -18.18
CA ASN A 29 11.57 -10.24 -17.03
C ASN A 29 12.81 -10.63 -16.26
N ARG A 30 13.85 -11.00 -16.91
CA ARG A 30 15.14 -11.16 -16.22
C ARG A 30 15.91 -9.85 -15.97
N ALA A 31 15.36 -8.66 -16.19
CA ALA A 31 16.05 -7.39 -15.98
C ALA A 31 15.17 -6.27 -15.40
N SER A 32 15.44 -5.96 -14.19
CA SER A 32 15.31 -4.76 -13.32
C SER A 32 13.96 -4.03 -13.08
N TYR A 33 13.30 -3.43 -14.03
CA TYR A 33 12.06 -2.66 -13.78
C TYR A 33 10.79 -3.51 -13.81
N GLN A 34 10.83 -4.55 -14.53
CA GLN A 34 9.74 -5.49 -14.74
C GLN A 34 9.60 -6.46 -13.55
N GLY A 35 10.66 -6.66 -12.74
CA GLY A 35 10.61 -7.47 -11.52
C GLY A 35 9.59 -6.94 -10.50
N TYR A 36 9.40 -5.63 -10.40
CA TYR A 36 8.38 -5.04 -9.53
C TYR A 36 6.95 -5.37 -9.98
N VAL A 37 6.69 -5.35 -11.28
CA VAL A 37 5.37 -5.74 -11.82
C VAL A 37 5.11 -7.22 -11.56
N GLY A 38 6.11 -8.07 -11.73
CA GLY A 38 6.01 -9.50 -11.44
C GLY A 38 5.72 -9.78 -9.97
N ILE A 39 6.45 -9.15 -9.05
CA ILE A 39 6.24 -9.30 -7.60
C ILE A 39 4.85 -8.80 -7.22
N THR A 40 4.45 -7.62 -7.67
CA THR A 40 3.11 -7.06 -7.39
C THR A 40 2.01 -7.95 -7.94
N THR A 41 2.20 -8.51 -9.13
CA THR A 41 1.25 -9.44 -9.75
C THR A 41 1.15 -10.73 -8.92
N GLN A 42 2.28 -11.28 -8.47
CA GLN A 42 2.31 -12.49 -7.65
C GLN A 42 1.66 -12.27 -6.28
N ASP A 43 1.94 -11.15 -5.63
CA ASP A 43 1.30 -10.79 -4.36
C ASP A 43 -0.21 -10.61 -4.52
N THR A 44 -0.64 -9.96 -5.61
CA THR A 44 -2.05 -9.78 -5.94
C THR A 44 -2.72 -11.12 -6.24
N LEU A 45 -2.09 -12.00 -7.00
CA LEU A 45 -2.57 -13.35 -7.27
C LEU A 45 -2.73 -14.17 -5.99
N THR A 46 -1.73 -14.16 -5.10
CA THR A 46 -1.78 -14.85 -3.82
C THR A 46 -2.96 -14.37 -2.98
N LEU A 47 -3.21 -13.05 -2.96
CA LEU A 47 -4.33 -12.46 -2.27
C LEU A 47 -5.67 -12.91 -2.84
N LEU A 48 -5.84 -12.80 -4.16
CA LEU A 48 -7.08 -13.14 -4.85
C LEU A 48 -7.39 -14.64 -4.75
N VAL A 49 -6.37 -15.49 -4.84
CA VAL A 49 -6.56 -16.94 -4.63
C VAL A 49 -6.94 -17.26 -3.20
N GLY A 50 -6.36 -16.57 -2.20
CA GLY A 50 -6.80 -16.70 -0.81
C GLY A 50 -8.27 -16.35 -0.63
N MET A 51 -8.72 -15.23 -1.22
CA MET A 51 -10.13 -14.82 -1.19
C MET A 51 -11.02 -15.81 -1.93
N GLN A 52 -10.62 -16.28 -3.11
CA GLN A 52 -11.36 -17.27 -3.89
C GLN A 52 -11.51 -18.59 -3.11
N ASN A 53 -10.47 -19.04 -2.42
CA ASN A 53 -10.52 -20.24 -1.60
C ASN A 53 -11.50 -20.11 -0.43
N ILE A 54 -11.57 -18.95 0.21
CA ILE A 54 -12.56 -18.66 1.27
C ILE A 54 -13.99 -18.76 0.69
N LEU A 55 -14.22 -18.13 -0.45
CA LEU A 55 -15.54 -18.18 -1.12
C LEU A 55 -15.87 -19.60 -1.61
N SER A 56 -14.89 -20.34 -2.13
CA SER A 56 -15.05 -21.74 -2.54
C SER A 56 -15.52 -22.62 -1.37
N ASN A 57 -14.88 -22.47 -0.19
CA ASN A 57 -15.30 -23.19 1.02
C ASN A 57 -16.75 -22.84 1.40
N HIS A 58 -17.08 -21.56 1.40
CA HIS A 58 -18.40 -21.09 1.81
C HIS A 58 -19.50 -21.54 0.84
N LEU A 59 -19.21 -21.53 -0.46
CA LEU A 59 -20.16 -21.85 -1.53
C LEU A 59 -20.13 -23.31 -1.97
N GLY A 60 -19.24 -24.14 -1.41
CA GLY A 60 -19.04 -25.51 -1.86
C GLY A 60 -18.54 -25.63 -3.30
N LYS A 61 -17.81 -24.63 -3.81
CA LYS A 61 -17.29 -24.55 -5.18
C LYS A 61 -15.83 -25.00 -5.27
N PRO A 62 -15.33 -25.35 -6.46
CA PRO A 62 -13.95 -25.83 -6.62
C PRO A 62 -12.93 -24.71 -6.35
N TYR A 63 -11.78 -25.11 -5.80
CA TYR A 63 -10.61 -24.25 -5.61
C TYR A 63 -9.87 -24.02 -6.93
N LEU A 64 -9.35 -22.79 -7.11
CA LEU A 64 -8.37 -22.54 -8.14
C LEU A 64 -6.99 -23.06 -7.69
N LYS A 65 -6.36 -23.84 -8.53
CA LYS A 65 -4.97 -24.24 -8.37
C LYS A 65 -4.09 -23.21 -9.05
N LEU A 66 -3.19 -22.57 -8.28
CA LEU A 66 -2.14 -21.75 -8.89
C LEU A 66 -1.18 -22.66 -9.66
N ALA A 67 -1.06 -22.40 -10.97
CA ALA A 67 -0.11 -23.11 -11.83
C ALA A 67 1.35 -22.64 -11.63
N ILE A 68 1.58 -21.56 -10.87
CA ILE A 68 2.87 -20.94 -10.68
C ILE A 68 3.60 -21.57 -9.49
N GLY A 69 4.55 -22.43 -9.78
CA GLY A 69 5.68 -22.85 -8.98
C GLY A 69 5.38 -23.46 -7.61
N ARG A 70 5.26 -24.76 -7.56
CA ARG A 70 5.08 -25.74 -6.49
C ARG A 70 3.64 -25.96 -6.06
N PRO A 71 3.11 -27.16 -6.25
CA PRO A 71 1.88 -27.61 -5.63
C PRO A 71 2.18 -28.02 -4.19
N GLU A 72 2.54 -27.08 -3.33
CA GLU A 72 2.45 -27.33 -1.91
C GLU A 72 0.96 -27.42 -1.59
N LYS A 73 0.57 -28.44 -0.84
CA LYS A 73 -0.75 -28.52 -0.24
C LYS A 73 -0.96 -27.23 0.55
N ILE A 74 -1.72 -26.32 -0.02
CA ILE A 74 -1.98 -25.04 0.58
C ILE A 74 -2.98 -25.34 1.71
N ASP A 75 -2.51 -25.40 2.93
CA ASP A 75 -3.34 -25.47 4.11
C ASP A 75 -4.21 -24.19 4.11
N SER A 76 -5.54 -24.36 4.09
CA SER A 76 -6.50 -23.27 4.00
C SER A 76 -6.31 -22.20 5.09
N SER A 77 -5.87 -22.59 6.28
CA SER A 77 -5.59 -21.68 7.39
C SER A 77 -4.36 -20.80 7.10
N ASN A 78 -3.28 -21.38 6.61
CA ASN A 78 -2.07 -20.64 6.26
C ASN A 78 -2.29 -19.66 5.11
N ASN A 79 -3.15 -20.00 4.16
CA ASN A 79 -3.51 -19.12 3.05
C ASN A 79 -4.32 -17.93 3.49
N PHE A 80 -5.29 -18.13 4.38
CA PHE A 80 -6.06 -17.05 4.95
C PHE A 80 -5.15 -16.02 5.64
N PHE A 81 -4.26 -16.47 6.52
CA PHE A 81 -3.31 -15.58 7.20
C PHE A 81 -2.35 -14.89 6.24
N SER A 82 -1.88 -15.58 5.20
CA SER A 82 -1.00 -14.98 4.18
C SER A 82 -1.75 -13.94 3.35
N ALA A 83 -2.99 -14.21 2.94
CA ALA A 83 -3.84 -13.26 2.24
C ALA A 83 -4.12 -12.02 3.09
N MET A 84 -4.47 -12.20 4.36
CA MET A 84 -4.70 -11.09 5.31
C MET A 84 -3.44 -10.24 5.50
N LYS A 85 -2.27 -10.86 5.65
CA LYS A 85 -1.00 -10.12 5.70
C LYS A 85 -0.74 -9.33 4.42
N GLY A 86 -1.06 -9.90 3.26
CA GLY A 86 -0.98 -9.21 1.97
C GLY A 86 -1.89 -7.97 1.91
N ILE A 87 -3.15 -8.09 2.35
CA ILE A 87 -4.10 -6.97 2.43
C ILE A 87 -3.55 -5.86 3.34
N HIS A 88 -3.06 -6.22 4.53
CA HIS A 88 -2.50 -5.24 5.47
C HIS A 88 -1.32 -4.48 4.86
N ARG A 89 -0.39 -5.21 4.24
CA ARG A 89 0.77 -4.61 3.56
C ARG A 89 0.35 -3.69 2.43
N TYR A 90 -0.55 -4.16 1.59
CA TYR A 90 -1.05 -3.39 0.44
C TYR A 90 -1.70 -2.08 0.88
N PHE A 91 -2.50 -2.09 1.95
CA PHE A 91 -3.10 -0.88 2.50
C PHE A 91 -2.03 0.17 2.84
N PHE A 92 -1.01 -0.20 3.63
CA PHE A 92 0.02 0.75 4.07
C PHE A 92 0.91 1.24 2.92
N ILE A 93 1.19 0.39 1.93
CA ILE A 93 1.89 0.80 0.71
C ILE A 93 1.04 1.80 -0.08
N SER A 94 -0.26 1.56 -0.21
CA SER A 94 -1.18 2.39 -0.97
C SER A 94 -1.41 3.75 -0.35
N ILE A 95 -1.40 3.86 0.98
CA ILE A 95 -1.51 5.15 1.68
C ILE A 95 -0.36 6.09 1.30
N LEU A 96 0.88 5.63 1.30
CA LEU A 96 2.03 6.45 0.89
C LEU A 96 1.92 6.85 -0.59
N SER A 97 1.57 5.89 -1.44
CA SER A 97 1.38 6.16 -2.89
C SER A 97 0.26 7.17 -3.16
N SER A 98 -0.79 7.18 -2.33
CA SER A 98 -1.87 8.16 -2.43
C SER A 98 -1.42 9.58 -2.08
N ILE A 99 -0.55 9.72 -1.08
CA ILE A 99 0.04 11.02 -0.72
C ILE A 99 0.99 11.50 -1.83
N ASP A 100 1.78 10.60 -2.41
CA ASP A 100 2.65 10.91 -3.54
C ASP A 100 1.84 11.40 -4.74
N ALA A 101 0.80 10.66 -5.12
CA ALA A 101 -0.07 11.02 -6.24
C ALA A 101 -0.78 12.38 -6.02
N ALA A 102 -1.29 12.63 -4.81
CA ALA A 102 -1.88 13.92 -4.47
C ALA A 102 -0.86 15.07 -4.57
N SER A 103 0.38 14.82 -4.13
CA SER A 103 1.46 15.81 -4.19
C SER A 103 1.90 16.10 -5.63
N GLU A 104 1.98 15.09 -6.47
CA GLU A 104 2.25 15.23 -7.91
C GLU A 104 1.18 16.08 -8.59
N GLN A 105 -0.09 15.82 -8.28
CA GLN A 105 -1.21 16.57 -8.84
C GLN A 105 -1.16 18.05 -8.39
N ILE A 106 -0.88 18.31 -7.10
CA ILE A 106 -0.72 19.66 -6.57
C ILE A 106 0.45 20.40 -7.26
N CYS A 107 1.59 19.72 -7.45
CA CYS A 107 2.73 20.27 -8.16
C CYS A 107 2.37 20.69 -9.60
N LYS A 108 1.65 19.81 -10.30
CA LYS A 108 1.22 20.07 -11.68
C LYS A 108 0.24 21.23 -11.73
N ASP A 109 -0.80 21.23 -10.90
CA ASP A 109 -1.93 22.17 -11.00
C ASP A 109 -1.60 23.56 -10.45
N TYR A 110 -0.71 23.66 -9.46
CA TYR A 110 -0.48 24.94 -8.73
C TYR A 110 0.96 25.44 -8.77
N LEU A 111 1.94 24.57 -8.94
CA LEU A 111 3.34 24.98 -9.01
C LEU A 111 3.88 24.95 -10.45
N ASN A 112 3.12 24.45 -11.39
CA ASN A 112 3.49 24.27 -12.80
C ASN A 112 4.83 23.52 -12.97
N ILE A 113 5.04 22.50 -12.13
CA ILE A 113 6.21 21.61 -12.14
C ILE A 113 5.74 20.15 -12.12
N ASN A 114 6.57 19.25 -12.59
CA ASN A 114 6.19 17.82 -12.69
C ASN A 114 7.19 16.87 -12.00
N PRO A 115 7.53 17.09 -10.71
CA PRO A 115 8.31 16.13 -9.95
C PRO A 115 7.46 14.89 -9.64
N LYS A 116 8.11 13.77 -9.31
CA LYS A 116 7.47 12.50 -9.03
C LYS A 116 7.72 12.05 -7.59
N GLY A 117 6.73 11.33 -7.02
CA GLY A 117 6.81 10.69 -5.71
C GLY A 117 7.28 11.63 -4.60
N GLU A 118 8.24 11.18 -3.82
CA GLU A 118 8.84 11.92 -2.70
C GLU A 118 9.29 13.35 -3.07
N ARG A 119 9.82 13.55 -4.29
CA ARG A 119 10.23 14.90 -4.73
C ARG A 119 9.04 15.83 -4.85
N ALA A 120 7.91 15.36 -5.35
CA ALA A 120 6.67 16.12 -5.41
C ALA A 120 6.20 16.51 -4.02
N TYR A 121 6.17 15.54 -3.11
CA TYR A 121 5.78 15.76 -1.72
C TYR A 121 6.65 16.85 -1.06
N HIS A 122 7.97 16.77 -1.15
CA HIS A 122 8.86 17.76 -0.56
C HIS A 122 8.71 19.15 -1.18
N LYS A 123 8.41 19.25 -2.47
CA LYS A 123 8.14 20.55 -3.14
C LYS A 123 6.87 21.19 -2.61
N VAL A 124 5.79 20.43 -2.44
CA VAL A 124 4.54 20.92 -1.84
C VAL A 124 4.75 21.26 -0.37
N LEU A 125 5.40 20.37 0.37
CA LEU A 125 5.69 20.54 1.80
C LEU A 125 6.48 21.83 2.10
N SER A 126 7.44 22.20 1.24
CA SER A 126 8.25 23.41 1.40
C SER A 126 7.44 24.72 1.30
N LYS A 127 6.17 24.66 0.89
CA LYS A 127 5.24 25.81 0.86
C LYS A 127 4.43 25.96 2.14
N LEU A 128 4.50 24.99 3.06
CA LEU A 128 3.85 25.09 4.36
C LEU A 128 4.68 25.91 5.36
N LYS A 129 4.00 26.50 6.34
CA LYS A 129 4.66 27.15 7.49
C LYS A 129 5.38 26.13 8.36
N SER A 130 6.46 26.56 9.02
CA SER A 130 7.40 25.70 9.75
C SER A 130 6.78 24.63 10.67
N PRO A 131 5.81 24.90 11.59
CA PRO A 131 5.29 23.85 12.45
C PRO A 131 4.58 22.74 11.68
N GLN A 132 3.78 23.08 10.66
CA GLN A 132 3.07 22.09 9.85
C GLN A 132 4.03 21.34 8.93
N GLN A 133 5.03 22.04 8.40
CA GLN A 133 6.07 21.41 7.56
C GLN A 133 6.78 20.29 8.31
N LEU A 134 7.21 20.53 9.55
CA LEU A 134 7.89 19.53 10.36
C LEU A 134 6.96 18.34 10.70
N LYS A 135 5.72 18.61 11.14
CA LYS A 135 4.70 17.59 11.45
C LYS A 135 4.53 16.62 10.28
N TRP A 136 4.28 17.15 9.08
CA TRP A 136 3.98 16.34 7.92
C TRP A 136 5.22 15.69 7.30
N LYS A 137 6.38 16.30 7.44
CA LYS A 137 7.65 15.65 7.10
C LYS A 137 7.86 14.39 7.93
N LEU A 138 7.70 14.48 9.24
CA LEU A 138 7.83 13.33 10.16
C LEU A 138 6.81 12.23 9.83
N PHE A 139 5.57 12.60 9.55
CA PHE A 139 4.53 11.66 9.17
C PHE A 139 4.89 10.89 7.88
N TYR A 140 5.34 11.60 6.85
CA TYR A 140 5.74 10.98 5.58
C TYR A 140 6.96 10.05 5.74
N GLU A 141 7.99 10.49 6.48
CA GLU A 141 9.15 9.65 6.77
C GLU A 141 8.77 8.40 7.57
N SER A 142 7.80 8.51 8.46
CA SER A 142 7.27 7.37 9.21
C SER A 142 6.50 6.40 8.31
N LEU A 143 5.70 6.90 7.37
CA LEU A 143 5.05 6.06 6.37
C LEU A 143 6.07 5.34 5.46
N LYS A 144 7.22 5.96 5.16
CA LYS A 144 8.31 5.27 4.44
C LYS A 144 8.89 4.11 5.22
N ILE A 145 9.08 4.26 6.53
CA ILE A 145 9.53 3.16 7.41
C ILE A 145 8.51 2.03 7.35
N ILE A 146 7.22 2.33 7.56
CA ILE A 146 6.14 1.34 7.51
C ILE A 146 6.10 0.64 6.15
N ARG A 147 6.13 1.41 5.04
CA ARG A 147 6.13 0.87 3.69
C ARG A 147 7.31 -0.06 3.45
N ASN A 148 8.50 0.30 3.90
CA ASN A 148 9.69 -0.52 3.73
C ASN A 148 9.56 -1.85 4.50
N GLU A 149 9.06 -1.82 5.73
CA GLU A 149 8.78 -3.04 6.50
C GLU A 149 7.66 -3.90 5.87
N CYS A 150 6.68 -3.26 5.21
CA CYS A 150 5.65 -3.98 4.46
C CYS A 150 6.19 -4.63 3.18
N ALA A 151 7.04 -3.92 2.43
CA ALA A 151 7.62 -4.40 1.18
C ALA A 151 8.75 -5.41 1.41
N HIS A 152 9.57 -5.17 2.44
CA HIS A 152 10.75 -5.97 2.77
C HIS A 152 10.75 -6.29 4.27
N PRO A 153 9.90 -7.24 4.73
CA PRO A 153 9.79 -7.53 6.15
C PRO A 153 11.15 -7.92 6.72
N SER A 154 11.69 -7.05 7.55
CA SER A 154 12.94 -7.31 8.23
C SER A 154 12.70 -8.27 9.40
N LYS A 155 13.67 -9.14 9.68
CA LYS A 155 13.66 -9.97 10.88
C LYS A 155 14.17 -9.20 12.10
N SER A 156 14.81 -8.06 11.88
CA SER A 156 15.38 -7.21 12.92
C SER A 156 14.32 -6.31 13.56
N LYS A 157 14.61 -5.84 14.77
CA LYS A 157 13.82 -4.80 15.41
C LYS A 157 14.13 -3.44 14.75
N LEU A 158 13.18 -2.52 14.83
CA LEU A 158 13.36 -1.14 14.43
C LEU A 158 14.51 -0.49 15.22
N HIS A 159 15.27 0.38 14.57
CA HIS A 159 16.25 1.21 15.26
C HIS A 159 15.56 2.25 16.16
N ILE A 160 16.23 2.66 17.24
CA ILE A 160 15.68 3.67 18.17
C ILE A 160 15.23 4.93 17.43
N LYS A 161 15.99 5.41 16.45
CA LYS A 161 15.63 6.60 15.65
C LYS A 161 14.36 6.41 14.80
N GLU A 162 14.06 5.18 14.37
CA GLU A 162 12.83 4.87 13.64
C GLU A 162 11.64 4.86 14.59
N ILE A 163 11.81 4.28 15.78
CA ILE A 163 10.81 4.30 16.85
C ILE A 163 10.48 5.75 17.24
N GLU A 164 11.49 6.58 17.47
CA GLU A 164 11.31 8.01 17.77
C GLU A 164 10.54 8.75 16.66
N LYS A 165 10.86 8.50 15.39
CA LYS A 165 10.11 9.08 14.26
C LYS A 165 8.66 8.68 14.26
N LEU A 166 8.36 7.39 14.44
CA LEU A 166 7.01 6.86 14.49
C LEU A 166 6.23 7.46 15.67
N THR A 167 6.85 7.55 16.85
CA THR A 167 6.25 8.15 18.05
C THR A 167 5.96 9.63 17.82
N ASN A 168 6.93 10.40 17.32
CA ASN A 168 6.75 11.82 17.05
C ASN A 168 5.71 12.10 15.94
N ALA A 169 5.50 11.15 15.04
CA ALA A 169 4.42 11.20 14.06
C ALA A 169 3.06 10.75 14.64
N GLY A 170 3.01 10.27 15.90
CA GLY A 170 1.82 9.68 16.53
C GLY A 170 1.37 8.40 15.82
N LEU A 171 2.32 7.56 15.45
CA LEU A 171 2.14 6.24 14.83
C LEU A 171 2.76 5.11 15.70
N ASP A 172 3.05 5.42 16.96
CA ASP A 172 3.60 4.48 17.95
C ASP A 172 2.70 3.27 18.20
N PHE A 173 1.39 3.42 18.02
CA PHE A 173 0.42 2.31 18.08
C PHE A 173 0.67 1.22 17.03
N LEU A 174 1.49 1.48 16.02
CA LEU A 174 1.95 0.49 15.03
C LEU A 174 3.15 -0.33 15.54
N ILE A 175 3.78 0.08 16.64
CA ILE A 175 4.95 -0.61 17.16
C ILE A 175 4.50 -1.74 18.10
N PHE A 176 5.00 -2.94 17.83
CA PHE A 176 4.77 -4.11 18.68
C PHE A 176 6.08 -4.88 18.83
N GLU A 177 6.55 -5.06 20.05
CA GLU A 177 7.83 -5.73 20.37
C GLU A 177 9.04 -5.19 19.58
N GLY A 178 9.03 -3.89 19.30
CA GLY A 178 10.08 -3.21 18.52
C GLY A 178 10.02 -3.47 17.01
N LYS A 179 8.90 -3.94 16.48
CA LYS A 179 8.65 -4.14 15.04
C LYS A 179 7.36 -3.45 14.62
N ILE A 180 7.16 -3.30 13.32
CA ILE A 180 5.87 -2.84 12.79
C ILE A 180 4.85 -3.98 12.88
N GLY A 181 3.86 -3.80 13.75
CA GLY A 181 2.71 -4.69 13.87
C GLY A 181 1.51 -4.11 13.14
N ILE A 182 1.24 -4.56 11.93
CA ILE A 182 0.12 -4.10 11.09
C ILE A 182 -1.06 -5.06 11.19
N ASN A 183 -2.25 -4.51 11.38
CA ASN A 183 -3.51 -5.26 11.38
C ASN A 183 -4.69 -4.34 11.04
N CYS A 184 -5.85 -4.93 10.77
CA CYS A 184 -7.05 -4.21 10.34
C CYS A 184 -7.50 -3.08 11.30
N PRO A 185 -7.52 -3.23 12.62
CA PRO A 185 -7.91 -2.15 13.54
C PRO A 185 -7.04 -0.89 13.47
N LYS A 186 -5.85 -0.98 12.85
CA LYS A 186 -4.92 0.14 12.71
C LYS A 186 -5.11 0.93 11.41
N TYR A 187 -6.02 0.52 10.54
CA TYR A 187 -6.24 1.18 9.24
C TYR A 187 -6.83 2.58 9.40
N GLN A 188 -7.88 2.69 10.18
CA GLN A 188 -8.62 3.94 10.31
C GLN A 188 -7.75 5.10 10.81
N PRO A 189 -6.99 4.98 11.92
CA PRO A 189 -6.16 6.08 12.40
C PRO A 189 -5.10 6.54 11.39
N VAL A 190 -4.54 5.61 10.60
CA VAL A 190 -3.55 5.95 9.57
C VAL A 190 -4.22 6.62 8.37
N ALA A 191 -5.39 6.13 7.95
CA ALA A 191 -6.15 6.74 6.86
C ALA A 191 -6.60 8.16 7.21
N GLU A 192 -7.09 8.39 8.42
CA GLU A 192 -7.50 9.72 8.91
C GLU A 192 -6.32 10.70 8.89
N LYS A 193 -5.15 10.29 9.39
CA LYS A 193 -3.93 11.11 9.29
C LYS A 193 -3.50 11.39 7.87
N ALA A 194 -3.60 10.42 6.97
CA ALA A 194 -3.28 10.61 5.57
C ALA A 194 -4.24 11.61 4.89
N LEU A 195 -5.54 11.53 5.20
CA LEU A 195 -6.54 12.49 4.73
C LEU A 195 -6.27 13.89 5.27
N GLU A 196 -5.92 14.03 6.56
CA GLU A 196 -5.51 15.30 7.15
C GLU A 196 -4.29 15.87 6.42
N CYS A 197 -3.26 15.06 6.20
CA CYS A 197 -2.07 15.44 5.44
C CYS A 197 -2.43 15.98 4.05
N ILE A 198 -3.18 15.22 3.26
CA ILE A 198 -3.60 15.62 1.92
C ILE A 198 -4.45 16.90 1.96
N SER A 199 -5.33 17.05 2.94
CA SER A 199 -6.14 18.26 3.13
C SER A 199 -5.28 19.49 3.38
N VAL A 200 -4.25 19.37 4.23
CA VAL A 200 -3.29 20.45 4.49
C VAL A 200 -2.46 20.78 3.25
N LEU A 201 -1.98 19.77 2.53
CA LEU A 201 -1.27 19.99 1.25
C LEU A 201 -2.14 20.71 0.23
N LYS A 202 -3.43 20.38 0.14
CA LYS A 202 -4.39 21.07 -0.74
C LYS A 202 -4.70 22.51 -0.32
N SER A 203 -4.52 22.86 0.95
CA SER A 203 -4.77 24.22 1.44
C SER A 203 -3.82 25.27 0.86
N ILE A 204 -2.64 24.85 0.39
CA ILE A 204 -1.66 25.69 -0.32
C ILE A 204 -2.28 26.38 -1.54
N LYS A 205 -3.18 25.70 -2.22
CA LYS A 205 -3.99 26.24 -3.33
C LYS A 205 -4.72 27.54 -2.99
N ARG A 206 -5.37 27.58 -1.82
CA ARG A 206 -6.19 28.72 -1.42
C ARG A 206 -5.36 29.98 -1.17
N GLN A 207 -4.12 29.83 -0.70
CA GLN A 207 -3.24 30.95 -0.42
C GLN A 207 -2.72 31.64 -1.70
N GLN A 208 -2.47 30.89 -2.76
CA GLN A 208 -1.99 31.46 -4.03
C GLN A 208 -3.09 32.14 -4.83
N ASN A 209 -4.33 31.68 -4.75
CA ASN A 209 -5.46 32.35 -5.40
C ASN A 209 -5.85 33.64 -4.70
N ASN A 210 -5.60 33.80 -3.39
CA ASN A 210 -5.85 35.02 -2.63
C ASN A 210 -4.75 36.08 -2.83
N LEU A 211 -3.61 35.73 -3.42
CA LEU A 211 -2.52 36.65 -3.76
C LEU A 211 -2.61 37.18 -5.22
N LYS A 212 -3.56 36.68 -6.02
CA LYS A 212 -3.80 37.05 -7.39
C LYS A 212 -5.04 37.94 -7.61
N ASN A 213 -5.79 38.21 -6.54
CA ASN A 213 -6.88 39.17 -6.46
C ASN A 213 -6.45 40.39 -5.61
#